data_3d3024f4fd628bea4a3f85abbf2fbf82
#
_entry.id   3d3024f4fd628bea4a3f85abbf2fbf82
#
_cell.length_a   1.000
_cell.length_b   1.000
_cell.length_c   1.000
_cell.angle_alpha   90.00
_cell.angle_beta   90.00
_cell.angle_gamma   90.00
#
_symmetry.space_group_name_H-M   'P 1'
#
loop_
_entity.id
_entity.type
_entity.pdbx_description
1 polymer ?
#
loop_
_entity_poly.entity_id
_entity_poly.type
_entity_poly.pdbx_seq_one_letter_code
_entity_poly.pdbx_strand_id
1 'polypeptide(L)'
;MQKLHLGAAQCALDLGDGSERAEYVNQDYILHKLGRPHRAIGIMYTYYPHDKQWPQRISKACKDMNITFQWDYPYDDYFPFNADGQPWEQMRDIRRHGQDAALTLTLDCSLSDDELREVARMLRPYGRMTIRINHECGGTWFTHNKRFTYEQVGKFFAHFSDIIHQEAPNVRTVFCAGFAQADGKLEKEDEFAVAYRAADVWSADCYLALHYGWPYDVAEVGGGQYKADSVGMYYDMFRRTYERASSQFGAKPLVTAEFNTDGDVTGPRHQGESVIRFAEA
;
A
#
# COMPACT_ATOMS: atom_id res chain seq x y z
N MET A 1 20.54 -8.00 8.67
CA MET A 1 19.32 -7.27 9.12
C MET A 1 19.55 -6.74 10.52
N GLN A 2 19.37 -5.45 10.74
CA GLN A 2 19.25 -4.94 12.11
C GLN A 2 17.88 -5.36 12.62
N LYS A 3 17.84 -6.13 13.71
CA LYS A 3 16.56 -6.38 14.38
C LYS A 3 16.00 -5.05 14.87
N LEU A 4 14.81 -4.70 14.42
CA LEU A 4 14.07 -3.60 15.02
C LEU A 4 13.72 -4.01 16.45
N HIS A 5 14.31 -3.36 17.43
CA HIS A 5 13.84 -3.47 18.80
C HIS A 5 12.58 -2.62 18.93
N LEU A 6 11.43 -3.27 18.89
CA LEU A 6 10.14 -2.64 19.13
C LEU A 6 9.99 -2.34 20.62
N GLY A 7 10.58 -1.24 21.06
CA GLY A 7 10.13 -0.62 22.31
C GLY A 7 8.76 0.00 22.09
N ALA A 8 7.89 -0.02 23.09
CA ALA A 8 6.52 0.53 23.01
C ALA A 8 6.44 1.99 22.48
N ALA A 9 7.51 2.75 22.61
CA ALA A 9 7.64 4.12 22.08
C ALA A 9 8.15 4.21 20.63
N GLN A 10 8.52 3.09 20.00
CA GLN A 10 9.16 3.05 18.68
C GLN A 10 8.33 2.29 17.64
N CYS A 11 7.21 1.71 18.05
CA CYS A 11 6.31 1.03 17.14
C CYS A 11 5.58 2.06 16.28
N ALA A 12 5.89 2.09 14.99
CA ALA A 12 5.11 2.82 14.02
C ALA A 12 3.99 1.90 13.54
N LEU A 13 2.76 2.25 13.86
CA LEU A 13 1.57 1.63 13.29
C LEU A 13 0.94 2.65 12.35
N ASP A 14 0.76 2.25 11.11
CA ASP A 14 -0.04 2.97 10.16
C ASP A 14 -1.45 2.40 10.22
N LEU A 15 -2.43 3.27 10.39
CA LEU A 15 -3.83 2.89 10.35
C LEU A 15 -4.44 3.33 9.03
N GLY A 16 -5.36 2.52 8.54
CA GLY A 16 -6.24 2.94 7.48
C GLY A 16 -7.09 4.14 7.90
N ASP A 17 -7.48 4.95 6.95
CA ASP A 17 -8.24 6.18 7.15
C ASP A 17 -9.73 5.97 7.48
N GLY A 18 -10.19 4.73 7.51
CA GLY A 18 -11.59 4.40 7.69
C GLY A 18 -12.43 4.49 6.42
N SER A 19 -11.81 4.54 5.25
CA SER A 19 -12.51 4.60 3.94
C SER A 19 -13.51 3.46 3.76
N GLU A 20 -13.29 2.31 4.34
CA GLU A 20 -14.24 1.19 4.38
C GLU A 20 -15.58 1.54 5.03
N ARG A 21 -15.60 2.59 5.85
CA ARG A 21 -16.81 3.12 6.48
C ARG A 21 -17.47 4.23 5.67
N ALA A 22 -16.95 4.53 4.48
CA ALA A 22 -17.36 5.64 3.63
C ALA A 22 -17.24 7.03 4.28
N GLU A 23 -16.44 7.15 5.36
CA GLU A 23 -16.18 8.41 6.03
C GLU A 23 -14.76 8.45 6.59
N TYR A 24 -14.15 9.62 6.57
CA TYR A 24 -12.85 9.82 7.20
C TYR A 24 -12.97 9.79 8.73
N VAL A 25 -12.17 8.94 9.34
CA VAL A 25 -12.02 8.87 10.79
C VAL A 25 -10.87 9.78 11.21
N ASN A 26 -11.18 10.91 11.81
CA ASN A 26 -10.16 11.90 12.17
C ASN A 26 -9.20 11.42 13.28
N GLN A 27 -8.04 12.05 13.37
CA GLN A 27 -6.98 11.64 14.27
C GLN A 27 -7.32 11.88 15.74
N ASP A 28 -8.17 12.86 16.06
CA ASP A 28 -8.66 13.08 17.43
C ASP A 28 -9.46 11.86 17.93
N TYR A 29 -10.32 11.29 17.09
CA TYR A 29 -11.05 10.08 17.43
C TYR A 29 -10.12 8.88 17.65
N ILE A 30 -9.16 8.67 16.75
CA ILE A 30 -8.21 7.57 16.83
C ILE A 30 -7.37 7.69 18.11
N LEU A 31 -6.84 8.87 18.40
CA LEU A 31 -6.07 9.15 19.60
C LEU A 31 -6.89 8.90 20.87
N HIS A 32 -8.16 9.33 20.87
CA HIS A 32 -9.06 9.08 21.99
C HIS A 32 -9.29 7.58 22.23
N LYS A 33 -9.47 6.81 21.17
CA LYS A 33 -9.71 5.35 21.27
C LYS A 33 -8.48 4.56 21.69
N LEU A 34 -7.31 4.91 21.20
CA LEU A 34 -6.09 4.14 21.37
C LEU A 34 -5.19 4.65 22.51
N GLY A 35 -5.48 5.85 23.02
CA GLY A 35 -4.75 6.45 24.13
C GLY A 35 -3.31 6.86 23.81
N ARG A 36 -2.90 6.75 22.53
CA ARG A 36 -1.56 7.16 22.08
C ARG A 36 -1.57 7.49 20.58
N PRO A 37 -0.69 8.42 20.14
CA PRO A 37 -0.58 8.74 18.72
C PRO A 37 0.07 7.62 17.93
N HIS A 38 -0.35 7.44 16.68
CA HIS A 38 0.39 6.70 15.68
C HIS A 38 1.44 7.59 15.04
N ARG A 39 2.48 6.97 14.50
CA ARG A 39 3.53 7.70 13.80
C ARG A 39 3.10 8.13 12.42
N ALA A 40 2.43 7.26 11.69
CA ALA A 40 1.98 7.50 10.34
C ALA A 40 0.56 6.98 10.12
N ILE A 41 -0.15 7.57 9.17
CA ILE A 41 -1.51 7.22 8.78
C ILE A 41 -1.52 6.90 7.29
N GLY A 42 -2.06 5.72 6.96
CA GLY A 42 -2.29 5.31 5.58
C GLY A 42 -3.55 5.95 5.01
N ILE A 43 -3.43 6.54 3.83
CA ILE A 43 -4.55 7.06 3.04
C ILE A 43 -4.42 6.60 1.60
N MET A 44 -5.54 6.40 0.90
CA MET A 44 -5.54 5.81 -0.43
C MET A 44 -6.48 6.56 -1.37
N TYR A 45 -5.96 6.94 -2.55
CA TYR A 45 -6.70 7.68 -3.56
C TYR A 45 -6.32 7.25 -4.96
N THR A 46 -7.18 7.61 -5.93
CA THR A 46 -6.90 7.48 -7.36
C THR A 46 -6.87 8.85 -8.04
N TYR A 47 -6.10 8.97 -9.13
CA TYR A 47 -6.04 10.19 -9.93
C TYR A 47 -6.03 9.88 -11.43
N TYR A 48 -7.19 10.05 -12.05
CA TYR A 48 -7.44 9.87 -13.48
C TYR A 48 -8.08 11.14 -14.05
N PRO A 49 -7.33 12.24 -14.20
CA PRO A 49 -7.89 13.55 -14.56
C PRO A 49 -8.54 13.57 -15.94
N HIS A 50 -8.03 12.79 -16.89
CA HIS A 50 -8.53 12.73 -18.26
C HIS A 50 -9.64 11.71 -18.46
N ASP A 51 -9.84 10.80 -17.51
CA ASP A 51 -10.85 9.75 -17.58
C ASP A 51 -11.32 9.33 -16.18
N LYS A 52 -11.99 10.28 -15.53
CA LYS A 52 -12.49 10.09 -14.15
C LYS A 52 -13.44 8.91 -13.96
N GLN A 53 -14.03 8.42 -15.06
CA GLN A 53 -14.94 7.28 -15.01
C GLN A 53 -14.24 5.94 -15.29
N TRP A 54 -12.94 5.95 -15.58
CA TRP A 54 -12.20 4.72 -15.88
C TRP A 54 -12.28 3.70 -14.75
N PRO A 55 -12.03 4.05 -13.49
CA PRO A 55 -12.13 3.09 -12.39
C PRO A 55 -13.50 2.42 -12.31
N GLN A 56 -14.58 3.20 -12.39
CA GLN A 56 -15.95 2.66 -12.33
C GLN A 56 -16.28 1.76 -13.52
N ARG A 57 -15.83 2.13 -14.74
CA ARG A 57 -16.05 1.27 -15.92
C ARG A 57 -15.36 -0.08 -15.78
N ILE A 58 -14.13 -0.11 -15.24
CA ILE A 58 -13.41 -1.37 -15.02
C ILE A 58 -14.05 -2.18 -13.91
N SER A 59 -14.44 -1.57 -12.81
CA SER A 59 -15.17 -2.25 -11.74
C SER A 59 -16.43 -2.91 -12.27
N LYS A 60 -17.22 -2.18 -13.07
CA LYS A 60 -18.42 -2.73 -13.72
C LYS A 60 -18.09 -3.89 -14.68
N ALA A 61 -17.08 -3.72 -15.53
CA ALA A 61 -16.69 -4.77 -16.47
C ALA A 61 -16.24 -6.04 -15.76
N CYS A 62 -15.57 -5.94 -14.63
CA CYS A 62 -15.21 -7.09 -13.80
C CYS A 62 -16.44 -7.80 -13.23
N LYS A 63 -17.43 -7.04 -12.76
CA LYS A 63 -18.72 -7.61 -12.31
C LYS A 63 -19.45 -8.33 -13.45
N ASP A 64 -19.52 -7.70 -14.62
CA ASP A 64 -20.21 -8.27 -15.80
C ASP A 64 -19.53 -9.56 -16.32
N MET A 65 -18.24 -9.71 -16.10
CA MET A 65 -17.48 -10.94 -16.43
C MET A 65 -17.55 -12.01 -15.33
N ASN A 66 -18.39 -11.82 -14.33
CA ASN A 66 -18.47 -12.69 -13.15
C ASN A 66 -17.12 -12.87 -12.44
N ILE A 67 -16.24 -11.91 -12.58
CA ILE A 67 -15.04 -11.78 -11.77
C ILE A 67 -15.53 -11.16 -10.48
N THR A 68 -15.60 -11.94 -9.44
CA THR A 68 -16.24 -11.60 -8.16
C THR A 68 -15.42 -10.63 -7.29
N PHE A 69 -14.63 -9.80 -7.88
CA PHE A 69 -14.03 -8.68 -7.18
C PHE A 69 -15.10 -7.61 -7.01
N GLN A 70 -15.85 -7.72 -5.94
CA GLN A 70 -16.79 -6.67 -5.50
C GLN A 70 -16.06 -5.50 -4.84
N TRP A 71 -14.87 -5.19 -5.29
CA TRP A 71 -14.11 -4.10 -4.75
C TRP A 71 -14.48 -2.83 -5.51
N ASP A 72 -15.54 -2.19 -5.05
CA ASP A 72 -15.83 -0.79 -5.36
C ASP A 72 -14.80 0.14 -4.69
N TYR A 73 -13.98 -0.41 -3.89
CA TYR A 73 -12.88 0.06 -3.11
C TYR A 73 -11.55 -0.09 -3.88
N PRO A 74 -10.71 0.86 -3.83
CA PRO A 74 -10.73 2.30 -3.55
C PRO A 74 -10.94 3.13 -4.82
N TYR A 75 -11.62 2.61 -5.80
CA TYR A 75 -11.60 3.09 -7.18
C TYR A 75 -12.52 4.26 -7.42
N ASP A 76 -13.36 4.58 -6.45
CA ASP A 76 -14.24 5.73 -6.51
C ASP A 76 -13.65 6.98 -5.84
N ASP A 77 -12.55 6.82 -5.10
CA ASP A 77 -11.90 7.91 -4.39
C ASP A 77 -10.92 8.63 -5.32
N TYR A 78 -11.42 9.60 -6.07
CA TYR A 78 -10.57 10.48 -6.83
C TYR A 78 -9.86 11.47 -5.93
N PHE A 79 -8.57 11.61 -6.17
CA PHE A 79 -7.77 12.65 -5.55
C PHE A 79 -7.94 13.96 -6.33
N PRO A 80 -8.81 14.90 -5.89
CA PRO A 80 -8.85 16.20 -6.52
C PRO A 80 -7.62 17.00 -6.08
N PHE A 81 -6.66 17.20 -6.96
CA PHE A 81 -5.51 18.05 -6.69
C PHE A 81 -5.93 19.52 -6.65
N ASN A 82 -6.79 19.85 -5.71
CA ASN A 82 -7.12 21.22 -5.35
C ASN A 82 -6.97 21.42 -3.84
N ALA A 83 -6.65 22.62 -3.42
CA ALA A 83 -6.33 22.94 -2.02
C ALA A 83 -7.52 22.79 -1.05
N ASP A 84 -8.71 22.53 -1.56
CA ASP A 84 -9.96 22.49 -0.80
C ASP A 84 -10.60 21.10 -0.74
N GLY A 85 -9.93 20.09 -1.34
CA GLY A 85 -10.44 18.72 -1.38
C GLY A 85 -10.23 17.95 -0.07
N GLN A 86 -11.08 16.95 0.15
CA GLN A 86 -11.00 16.04 1.30
C GLN A 86 -9.60 15.43 1.52
N PRO A 87 -8.85 14.99 0.49
CA PRO A 87 -7.49 14.48 0.70
C PRO A 87 -6.56 15.49 1.38
N TRP A 88 -6.67 16.76 1.02
CA TRP A 88 -5.87 17.83 1.66
C TRP A 88 -6.27 18.10 3.10
N GLU A 89 -7.55 17.98 3.43
CA GLU A 89 -8.04 18.08 4.81
C GLU A 89 -7.51 16.94 5.66
N GLN A 90 -7.53 15.72 5.14
CA GLN A 90 -6.96 14.54 5.81
C GLN A 90 -5.47 14.70 6.05
N MET A 91 -4.70 15.09 5.04
CA MET A 91 -3.25 15.31 5.19
C MET A 91 -2.94 16.43 6.18
N ARG A 92 -3.73 17.50 6.20
CA ARG A 92 -3.58 18.57 7.20
C ARG A 92 -3.91 18.09 8.61
N ASP A 93 -4.95 17.26 8.76
CA ASP A 93 -5.31 16.68 10.06
C ASP A 93 -4.18 15.77 10.58
N ILE A 94 -3.66 14.87 9.75
CA ILE A 94 -2.51 14.03 10.06
C ILE A 94 -1.32 14.89 10.49
N ARG A 95 -1.02 15.92 9.73
CA ARG A 95 0.11 16.80 9.99
C ARG A 95 -0.04 17.63 11.26
N ARG A 96 -1.25 18.10 11.55
CA ARG A 96 -1.56 18.84 12.79
C ARG A 96 -1.24 18.03 14.04
N HIS A 97 -1.41 16.72 13.98
CA HIS A 97 -1.10 15.79 15.06
C HIS A 97 0.36 15.33 15.09
N GLY A 98 1.23 15.88 14.23
CA GLY A 98 2.65 15.54 14.19
C GLY A 98 2.95 14.16 13.57
N GLN A 99 1.99 13.60 12.87
CA GLN A 99 2.09 12.31 12.22
C GLN A 99 2.60 12.46 10.78
N ASP A 100 3.09 11.38 10.20
CA ASP A 100 3.49 11.29 8.81
C ASP A 100 2.33 10.72 7.97
N ALA A 101 2.24 11.10 6.69
CA ALA A 101 1.29 10.49 5.77
C ALA A 101 1.95 9.35 4.97
N ALA A 102 1.27 8.22 4.87
CA ALA A 102 1.59 7.13 3.97
C ALA A 102 0.51 7.09 2.86
N LEU A 103 0.76 7.83 1.78
CA LEU A 103 -0.20 7.97 0.68
C LEU A 103 -0.02 6.83 -0.33
N THR A 104 -1.09 6.07 -0.59
CA THR A 104 -1.20 5.25 -1.80
C THR A 104 -1.96 6.05 -2.84
N LEU A 105 -1.32 6.36 -3.96
CA LEU A 105 -1.91 7.12 -5.05
C LEU A 105 -1.82 6.34 -6.35
N THR A 106 -2.96 5.84 -6.83
CA THR A 106 -3.07 5.17 -8.11
C THR A 106 -3.34 6.18 -9.21
N LEU A 107 -2.36 6.36 -10.10
CA LEU A 107 -2.36 7.36 -11.15
C LEU A 107 -2.53 6.72 -12.53
N ASP A 108 -3.12 7.51 -13.45
CA ASP A 108 -3.07 7.18 -14.87
C ASP A 108 -1.62 7.27 -15.38
N CYS A 109 -1.09 6.15 -15.87
CA CYS A 109 0.28 6.12 -16.39
C CYS A 109 0.48 6.89 -17.71
N SER A 110 -0.55 7.55 -18.24
CA SER A 110 -0.46 8.43 -19.41
C SER A 110 -0.32 9.92 -19.07
N LEU A 111 -0.21 10.26 -17.76
CA LEU A 111 -0.01 11.64 -17.33
C LEU A 111 1.27 12.23 -17.89
N SER A 112 1.20 13.50 -18.30
CA SER A 112 2.35 14.26 -18.79
C SER A 112 3.31 14.63 -17.64
N ASP A 113 4.53 14.96 -17.97
CA ASP A 113 5.53 15.44 -17.00
C ASP A 113 5.06 16.66 -16.23
N ASP A 114 4.36 17.58 -16.87
CA ASP A 114 3.84 18.79 -16.22
C ASP A 114 2.80 18.45 -15.16
N GLU A 115 1.90 17.52 -15.46
CA GLU A 115 0.90 17.02 -14.50
C GLU A 115 1.57 16.27 -13.33
N LEU A 116 2.55 15.43 -13.62
CA LEU A 116 3.30 14.70 -12.58
C LEU A 116 4.10 15.67 -11.68
N ARG A 117 4.71 16.72 -12.26
CA ARG A 117 5.38 17.78 -11.49
C ARG A 117 4.40 18.55 -10.63
N GLU A 118 3.21 18.85 -11.14
CA GLU A 118 2.16 19.51 -10.35
C GLU A 118 1.75 18.63 -9.16
N VAL A 119 1.48 17.34 -9.37
CA VAL A 119 1.20 16.39 -8.29
C VAL A 119 2.30 16.42 -7.24
N ALA A 120 3.56 16.29 -7.64
CA ALA A 120 4.69 16.28 -6.72
C ALA A 120 4.80 17.59 -5.92
N ARG A 121 4.64 18.74 -6.58
CA ARG A 121 4.69 20.06 -5.91
C ARG A 121 3.59 20.24 -4.88
N MET A 122 2.39 19.73 -5.16
CA MET A 122 1.26 19.79 -4.24
C MET A 122 1.47 18.97 -2.97
N LEU A 123 2.33 17.96 -2.99
CA LEU A 123 2.67 17.16 -1.81
C LEU A 123 3.71 17.83 -0.88
N ARG A 124 4.44 18.83 -1.35
CA ARG A 124 5.49 19.51 -0.57
C ARG A 124 5.03 20.09 0.77
N PRO A 125 3.87 20.74 0.88
CA PRO A 125 3.44 21.41 2.12
C PRO A 125 3.15 20.45 3.28
N TYR A 126 3.00 19.16 3.03
CA TYR A 126 2.44 18.22 4.00
C TYR A 126 3.46 17.47 4.85
N GLY A 127 4.72 17.91 4.84
CA GLY A 127 5.77 17.36 5.70
C GLY A 127 6.27 16.00 5.23
N ARG A 128 6.79 15.19 6.14
CA ARG A 128 7.32 13.87 5.80
C ARG A 128 6.19 12.98 5.30
N MET A 129 6.43 12.32 4.17
CA MET A 129 5.45 11.49 3.51
C MET A 129 6.15 10.34 2.78
N THR A 130 5.50 9.20 2.75
CA THR A 130 5.76 8.17 1.75
C THR A 130 4.65 8.18 0.72
N ILE A 131 5.00 7.92 -0.54
CA ILE A 131 4.01 7.70 -1.60
C ILE A 131 4.22 6.33 -2.22
N ARG A 132 3.19 5.48 -2.12
CA ARG A 132 3.07 4.22 -2.86
C ARG A 132 2.40 4.52 -4.19
N ILE A 133 3.19 4.55 -5.24
CA ILE A 133 2.72 4.87 -6.60
C ILE A 133 2.11 3.62 -7.20
N ASN A 134 0.83 3.68 -7.51
CA ASN A 134 0.03 2.60 -8.06
C ASN A 134 -0.03 1.36 -7.14
N HIS A 135 -1.23 1.07 -6.69
CA HIS A 135 -1.52 -0.01 -5.75
C HIS A 135 -1.27 -1.38 -6.40
N GLU A 136 -0.48 -2.23 -5.75
CA GLU A 136 -0.20 -3.63 -6.16
C GLU A 136 0.00 -3.80 -7.67
N CYS A 137 1.07 -3.21 -8.19
CA CYS A 137 1.32 -3.14 -9.63
C CYS A 137 1.39 -4.52 -10.32
N GLY A 138 1.67 -5.58 -9.60
CA GLY A 138 1.69 -6.96 -10.11
C GLY A 138 0.33 -7.62 -10.22
N GLY A 139 -0.69 -7.08 -9.55
CA GLY A 139 -2.06 -7.59 -9.60
C GLY A 139 -2.72 -7.38 -10.96
N THR A 140 -3.66 -8.24 -11.30
CA THR A 140 -4.39 -8.14 -12.57
C THR A 140 -5.75 -7.46 -12.44
N TRP A 141 -6.14 -7.14 -11.23
CA TRP A 141 -7.45 -6.60 -10.87
C TRP A 141 -7.50 -5.08 -10.77
N PHE A 142 -6.35 -4.41 -10.64
CA PHE A 142 -6.31 -2.96 -10.53
C PHE A 142 -6.44 -2.25 -11.88
N THR A 143 -6.97 -1.04 -11.84
CA THR A 143 -7.35 -0.27 -13.04
C THR A 143 -6.19 0.06 -13.96
N HIS A 144 -5.03 0.41 -13.41
CA HIS A 144 -3.84 0.74 -14.21
C HIS A 144 -3.33 -0.46 -15.02
N ASN A 145 -3.46 -1.69 -14.48
CA ASN A 145 -3.04 -2.92 -15.17
C ASN A 145 -3.92 -3.32 -16.37
N LYS A 146 -5.02 -2.63 -16.62
CA LYS A 146 -5.89 -2.88 -17.77
C LYS A 146 -5.52 -2.05 -19.00
N ARG A 147 -4.72 -1.01 -18.81
CA ARG A 147 -4.29 -0.11 -19.90
C ARG A 147 -2.82 -0.28 -20.29
N PHE A 148 -1.98 -0.73 -19.38
CA PHE A 148 -0.54 -0.72 -19.51
C PHE A 148 0.05 -2.10 -19.16
N THR A 149 1.15 -2.44 -19.81
CA THR A 149 1.94 -3.61 -19.45
C THR A 149 2.69 -3.37 -18.13
N TYR A 150 3.10 -4.44 -17.45
CA TYR A 150 3.90 -4.34 -16.23
C TYR A 150 5.17 -3.51 -16.44
N GLU A 151 5.86 -3.72 -17.57
CA GLU A 151 7.05 -2.94 -17.91
C GLU A 151 6.76 -1.44 -18.07
N GLN A 152 5.62 -1.08 -18.67
CA GLN A 152 5.19 0.33 -18.78
C GLN A 152 4.87 0.94 -17.42
N VAL A 153 4.18 0.21 -16.56
CA VAL A 153 3.90 0.63 -15.18
C VAL A 153 5.19 0.80 -14.38
N GLY A 154 6.14 -0.12 -14.52
CA GLY A 154 7.45 -0.02 -13.86
C GLY A 154 8.27 1.19 -14.34
N LYS A 155 8.26 1.48 -15.64
CA LYS A 155 8.91 2.69 -16.21
C LYS A 155 8.22 3.97 -15.73
N PHE A 156 6.90 3.98 -15.68
CA PHE A 156 6.13 5.10 -15.13
C PHE A 156 6.50 5.37 -13.67
N PHE A 157 6.55 4.32 -12.85
CA PHE A 157 6.98 4.45 -11.45
C PHE A 157 8.38 5.09 -11.35
N ALA A 158 9.35 4.57 -12.08
CA ALA A 158 10.73 5.08 -12.03
C ALA A 158 10.79 6.55 -12.45
N HIS A 159 10.11 6.90 -13.54
CA HIS A 159 10.05 8.27 -14.04
C HIS A 159 9.39 9.23 -13.04
N PHE A 160 8.24 8.84 -12.48
CA PHE A 160 7.57 9.70 -11.50
C PHE A 160 8.35 9.78 -10.17
N SER A 161 9.05 8.72 -9.77
CA SER A 161 9.95 8.75 -8.63
C SER A 161 11.07 9.80 -8.81
N ASP A 162 11.66 9.88 -9.99
CA ASP A 162 12.66 10.91 -10.30
C ASP A 162 12.08 12.34 -10.21
N ILE A 163 10.86 12.54 -10.71
CA ILE A 163 10.15 13.81 -10.60
C ILE A 163 9.89 14.17 -9.12
N ILE A 164 9.43 13.20 -8.32
CA ILE A 164 9.20 13.40 -6.89
C ILE A 164 10.49 13.82 -6.18
N HIS A 165 11.60 13.16 -6.45
CA HIS A 165 12.90 13.53 -5.85
C HIS A 165 13.31 14.95 -6.18
N GLN A 166 12.99 15.45 -7.38
CA GLN A 166 13.29 16.81 -7.81
C GLN A 166 12.35 17.86 -7.19
N GLU A 167 11.05 17.57 -7.19
CA GLU A 167 10.02 18.55 -6.88
C GLU A 167 9.52 18.47 -5.41
N ALA A 168 9.64 17.33 -4.75
CA ALA A 168 9.11 17.09 -3.40
C ALA A 168 10.11 16.32 -2.51
N PRO A 169 11.20 16.96 -2.07
CA PRO A 169 12.27 16.28 -1.32
C PRO A 169 11.84 15.76 0.06
N ASN A 170 10.67 16.14 0.53
CA ASN A 170 10.03 15.62 1.75
C ASN A 170 9.31 14.28 1.56
N VAL A 171 9.20 13.81 0.32
CA VAL A 171 8.46 12.58 -0.03
C VAL A 171 9.46 11.47 -0.37
N ARG A 172 9.17 10.24 0.07
CA ARG A 172 9.89 9.03 -0.32
C ARG A 172 8.98 8.10 -1.09
N THR A 173 9.49 7.51 -2.15
CA THR A 173 8.72 6.64 -3.03
C THR A 173 8.77 5.19 -2.56
N VAL A 174 7.60 4.55 -2.55
CA VAL A 174 7.42 3.14 -2.19
C VAL A 174 6.95 2.39 -3.41
N PHE A 175 7.66 1.33 -3.79
CA PHE A 175 7.21 0.43 -4.85
C PHE A 175 6.72 -0.89 -4.26
N CYS A 176 5.48 -1.24 -4.58
CA CYS A 176 4.84 -2.49 -4.21
C CYS A 176 4.22 -3.13 -5.45
N ALA A 177 4.76 -4.25 -5.88
CA ALA A 177 4.12 -5.03 -6.95
C ALA A 177 3.03 -5.96 -6.42
N GLY A 178 3.06 -6.28 -5.13
CA GLY A 178 2.14 -7.19 -4.44
C GLY A 178 2.88 -7.96 -3.36
N PHE A 179 2.77 -9.29 -3.39
CA PHE A 179 3.27 -10.16 -2.33
C PHE A 179 4.73 -10.58 -2.57
N ALA A 180 5.45 -10.84 -1.48
CA ALA A 180 6.71 -11.57 -1.54
C ALA A 180 6.46 -13.01 -2.01
N GLN A 181 7.32 -13.52 -2.89
CA GLN A 181 7.13 -14.83 -3.48
C GLN A 181 7.80 -15.95 -2.66
N ALA A 182 7.22 -17.15 -2.72
CA ALA A 182 7.71 -18.31 -1.97
C ALA A 182 9.17 -18.68 -2.32
N ASP A 183 9.63 -18.34 -3.51
CA ASP A 183 11.01 -18.55 -3.95
C ASP A 183 11.98 -17.45 -3.49
N GLY A 184 11.50 -16.48 -2.73
CA GLY A 184 12.29 -15.36 -2.22
C GLY A 184 12.51 -14.24 -3.23
N LYS A 185 11.68 -14.14 -4.27
CA LYS A 185 11.68 -13.02 -5.21
C LYS A 185 10.67 -11.94 -4.78
N LEU A 186 10.93 -10.73 -5.20
CA LEU A 186 9.89 -9.71 -5.30
C LEU A 186 8.94 -10.08 -6.45
N GLU A 187 7.68 -9.72 -6.33
CA GLU A 187 6.70 -10.07 -7.35
C GLU A 187 7.06 -9.45 -8.70
N LYS A 188 7.01 -10.27 -9.77
CA LYS A 188 7.37 -9.86 -11.14
C LYS A 188 8.70 -9.09 -11.21
N GLU A 189 9.70 -9.63 -10.52
CA GLU A 189 11.01 -8.98 -10.31
C GLU A 189 11.67 -8.55 -11.62
N ASP A 190 11.53 -9.35 -12.67
CA ASP A 190 12.16 -9.07 -13.97
C ASP A 190 11.44 -7.91 -14.70
N GLU A 191 10.11 -7.92 -14.74
CA GLU A 191 9.31 -6.89 -15.41
C GLU A 191 9.40 -5.54 -14.68
N PHE A 192 9.53 -5.57 -13.36
CA PHE A 192 9.61 -4.37 -12.53
C PHE A 192 11.03 -3.99 -12.08
N ALA A 193 12.07 -4.59 -12.65
CA ALA A 193 13.45 -4.33 -12.24
C ALA A 193 13.82 -2.83 -12.19
N VAL A 194 13.30 -2.04 -13.14
CA VAL A 194 13.53 -0.58 -13.19
C VAL A 194 12.87 0.12 -11.98
N ALA A 195 11.69 -0.27 -11.61
CA ALA A 195 10.96 0.30 -10.46
C ALA A 195 11.63 -0.07 -9.13
N TYR A 196 12.02 -1.34 -8.96
CA TYR A 196 12.75 -1.76 -7.76
C TYR A 196 14.09 -1.03 -7.57
N ARG A 197 14.77 -0.68 -8.66
CA ARG A 197 15.98 0.15 -8.58
C ARG A 197 15.69 1.60 -8.23
N ALA A 198 14.62 2.18 -8.77
CA ALA A 198 14.27 3.58 -8.58
C ALA A 198 13.66 3.89 -7.21
N ALA A 199 12.92 2.95 -6.63
CA ALA A 199 12.22 3.15 -5.35
C ALA A 199 13.17 3.50 -4.19
N ASP A 200 12.73 4.35 -3.27
CA ASP A 200 13.40 4.58 -1.99
C ASP A 200 13.17 3.42 -1.03
N VAL A 201 11.99 2.82 -1.08
CA VAL A 201 11.54 1.75 -0.20
C VAL A 201 10.86 0.67 -1.04
N TRP A 202 11.16 -0.58 -0.77
CA TRP A 202 10.40 -1.71 -1.30
C TRP A 202 9.25 -2.05 -0.37
N SER A 203 8.17 -2.51 -0.95
CA SER A 203 7.06 -3.07 -0.18
C SER A 203 6.63 -4.41 -0.74
N ALA A 204 6.23 -5.28 0.17
CA ALA A 204 5.51 -6.50 -0.15
C ALA A 204 4.34 -6.62 0.84
N ASP A 205 3.15 -6.81 0.32
CA ASP A 205 1.96 -7.01 1.14
C ASP A 205 2.00 -8.38 1.80
N CYS A 206 1.48 -8.49 3.00
CA CYS A 206 1.54 -9.71 3.79
C CYS A 206 0.24 -9.93 4.56
N TYR A 207 -0.44 -10.99 4.23
CA TYR A 207 -1.61 -11.46 4.95
C TYR A 207 -1.30 -12.83 5.53
N LEU A 208 -1.14 -12.92 6.85
CA LEU A 208 -0.78 -14.16 7.54
C LEU A 208 -1.87 -15.22 7.45
N ALA A 209 -3.11 -14.80 7.28
CA ALA A 209 -4.25 -15.65 6.98
C ALA A 209 -5.25 -14.88 6.13
N LEU A 210 -5.86 -15.56 5.17
CA LEU A 210 -6.93 -15.05 4.31
C LEU A 210 -8.13 -15.99 4.37
N HIS A 211 -9.31 -15.50 4.01
CA HIS A 211 -10.50 -16.35 3.83
C HIS A 211 -10.22 -17.47 2.85
N TYR A 212 -10.73 -18.64 3.16
CA TYR A 212 -10.75 -19.72 2.19
C TYR A 212 -11.69 -19.37 1.05
N GLY A 213 -11.20 -19.49 -0.18
CA GLY A 213 -11.99 -19.14 -1.36
C GLY A 213 -12.07 -17.64 -1.66
N TRP A 214 -11.33 -16.81 -0.91
CA TRP A 214 -11.15 -15.42 -1.31
C TRP A 214 -10.70 -15.34 -2.80
N PRO A 215 -11.30 -14.52 -3.65
CA PRO A 215 -12.19 -13.41 -3.34
C PRO A 215 -13.69 -13.76 -3.29
N TYR A 216 -14.05 -15.00 -3.12
CA TYR A 216 -15.45 -15.48 -3.17
C TYR A 216 -16.19 -15.37 -1.85
N ASP A 217 -15.57 -14.74 -0.86
CA ASP A 217 -16.15 -14.43 0.44
C ASP A 217 -16.76 -15.64 1.16
N VAL A 218 -16.14 -16.79 1.00
CA VAL A 218 -16.49 -18.01 1.72
C VAL A 218 -15.59 -18.15 2.92
N ALA A 219 -15.91 -17.46 4.00
CA ALA A 219 -15.20 -17.59 5.25
C ALA A 219 -15.77 -18.71 6.08
N GLU A 220 -14.97 -19.75 6.29
CA GLU A 220 -15.19 -20.71 7.37
C GLU A 220 -14.15 -20.49 8.45
N VAL A 221 -14.58 -20.26 9.68
CA VAL A 221 -13.67 -20.09 10.83
C VAL A 221 -12.74 -21.30 10.93
N GLY A 222 -11.45 -21.08 10.85
CA GLY A 222 -10.42 -22.12 10.84
C GLY A 222 -10.22 -22.84 9.51
N GLY A 223 -11.00 -22.51 8.48
CA GLY A 223 -10.93 -23.14 7.15
C GLY A 223 -10.04 -22.44 6.14
N GLY A 224 -9.52 -21.25 6.44
CA GLY A 224 -8.70 -20.47 5.50
C GLY A 224 -7.28 -20.96 5.32
N GLN A 225 -6.41 -20.08 4.83
CA GLN A 225 -5.00 -20.38 4.56
C GLN A 225 -4.10 -20.32 5.80
N TYR A 226 -4.68 -20.09 6.97
CA TYR A 226 -3.93 -20.05 8.23
C TYR A 226 -3.31 -21.39 8.58
N LYS A 227 -2.03 -21.35 8.90
CA LYS A 227 -1.27 -22.47 9.46
C LYS A 227 -0.60 -22.03 10.76
N ALA A 228 -0.45 -22.94 11.69
CA ALA A 228 0.14 -22.65 13.00
C ALA A 228 1.55 -22.04 12.91
N ASP A 229 2.29 -22.37 11.88
CA ASP A 229 3.66 -21.90 11.60
C ASP A 229 3.73 -20.79 10.53
N SER A 230 2.60 -20.23 10.12
CA SER A 230 2.55 -19.23 9.07
C SER A 230 3.46 -18.02 9.35
N VAL A 231 3.56 -17.60 10.59
CA VAL A 231 4.45 -16.49 10.99
C VAL A 231 5.91 -16.80 10.64
N GLY A 232 6.42 -17.98 11.00
CA GLY A 232 7.79 -18.38 10.65
C GLY A 232 8.00 -18.50 9.14
N MET A 233 7.03 -19.05 8.44
CA MET A 233 7.06 -19.17 6.98
C MET A 233 7.14 -17.80 6.29
N TYR A 234 6.29 -16.85 6.69
CA TYR A 234 6.31 -15.49 6.11
C TYR A 234 7.59 -14.73 6.51
N TYR A 235 8.05 -14.86 7.75
CA TYR A 235 9.32 -14.27 8.15
C TYR A 235 10.48 -14.75 7.28
N ASP A 236 10.61 -16.06 7.09
CA ASP A 236 11.66 -16.63 6.24
C ASP A 236 11.53 -16.19 4.78
N MET A 237 10.32 -16.08 4.27
CA MET A 237 10.06 -15.58 2.93
C MET A 237 10.51 -14.12 2.78
N PHE A 238 10.13 -13.24 3.72
CA PHE A 238 10.55 -11.84 3.73
C PHE A 238 12.06 -11.67 3.87
N ARG A 239 12.70 -12.47 4.74
CA ARG A 239 14.15 -12.45 4.91
C ARG A 239 14.87 -12.82 3.61
N ARG A 240 14.48 -13.91 2.97
CA ARG A 240 15.07 -14.35 1.69
C ARG A 240 14.83 -13.32 0.58
N THR A 241 13.63 -12.76 0.52
CA THR A 241 13.29 -11.71 -0.44
C THR A 241 14.16 -10.47 -0.24
N TYR A 242 14.35 -10.04 1.00
CA TYR A 242 15.19 -8.90 1.32
C TYR A 242 16.67 -9.16 0.96
N GLU A 243 17.22 -10.31 1.33
CA GLU A 243 18.61 -10.68 1.04
C GLU A 243 18.87 -10.72 -0.46
N ARG A 244 17.96 -11.33 -1.23
CA ARG A 244 18.04 -11.41 -2.68
C ARG A 244 17.90 -10.04 -3.34
N ALA A 245 16.85 -9.30 -3.03
CA ALA A 245 16.61 -7.99 -3.61
C ALA A 245 17.76 -7.01 -3.29
N SER A 246 18.29 -7.06 -2.06
CA SER A 246 19.44 -6.24 -1.67
C SER A 246 20.69 -6.58 -2.48
N SER A 247 20.91 -7.85 -2.78
CA SER A 247 22.03 -8.28 -3.66
C SER A 247 21.85 -7.80 -5.10
N GLN A 248 20.63 -7.77 -5.61
CA GLN A 248 20.34 -7.47 -7.02
C GLN A 248 20.17 -5.97 -7.30
N PHE A 249 19.56 -5.22 -6.39
CA PHE A 249 19.15 -3.83 -6.60
C PHE A 249 19.85 -2.82 -5.67
N GLY A 250 20.71 -3.30 -4.75
CA GLY A 250 21.25 -2.49 -3.66
C GLY A 250 20.28 -2.42 -2.48
N ALA A 251 20.80 -2.46 -1.24
CA ALA A 251 19.99 -2.53 -0.03
C ALA A 251 19.09 -1.29 0.15
N LYS A 252 17.82 -1.53 0.35
CA LYS A 252 16.79 -0.53 0.66
C LYS A 252 15.90 -1.06 1.77
N PRO A 253 15.18 -0.19 2.51
CA PRO A 253 14.16 -0.68 3.45
C PRO A 253 13.11 -1.53 2.71
N LEU A 254 12.69 -2.62 3.35
CA LEU A 254 11.54 -3.42 2.92
C LEU A 254 10.47 -3.32 4.01
N VAL A 255 9.29 -2.91 3.62
CA VAL A 255 8.13 -2.72 4.51
C VAL A 255 6.95 -3.57 4.04
N THR A 256 5.99 -3.79 4.91
CA THR A 256 4.67 -4.27 4.53
C THR A 256 3.76 -3.06 4.40
N ALA A 257 3.33 -2.72 3.18
CA ALA A 257 2.39 -1.63 2.98
C ALA A 257 0.98 -2.03 3.40
N GLU A 258 0.68 -3.32 3.29
CA GLU A 258 -0.52 -3.93 3.83
C GLU A 258 -0.13 -5.15 4.65
N PHE A 259 -0.63 -5.18 5.87
CA PHE A 259 -0.36 -6.28 6.78
C PHE A 259 -1.60 -6.60 7.60
N ASN A 260 -2.05 -7.84 7.51
CA ASN A 260 -3.18 -8.29 8.30
C ASN A 260 -3.16 -9.81 8.51
N THR A 261 -4.05 -10.27 9.36
CA THR A 261 -4.48 -11.65 9.44
C THR A 261 -5.99 -11.64 9.61
N ASP A 262 -6.67 -12.42 8.81
CA ASP A 262 -8.11 -12.44 8.77
C ASP A 262 -8.69 -13.03 10.07
N GLY A 263 -9.44 -12.20 10.79
CA GLY A 263 -10.04 -12.57 12.06
C GLY A 263 -11.13 -13.64 11.93
N ASP A 264 -11.79 -13.71 10.77
CA ASP A 264 -12.81 -14.72 10.50
C ASP A 264 -12.19 -16.09 10.30
N VAL A 265 -10.96 -16.15 9.80
CA VAL A 265 -10.21 -17.39 9.62
C VAL A 265 -9.60 -17.90 10.91
N THR A 266 -9.04 -16.99 11.72
CA THR A 266 -8.24 -17.36 12.89
C THR A 266 -8.91 -17.08 14.23
N GLY A 267 -9.96 -16.28 14.23
CA GLY A 267 -10.55 -15.70 15.41
C GLY A 267 -9.73 -14.51 15.98
N PRO A 268 -10.38 -13.56 16.66
CA PRO A 268 -9.76 -12.30 17.08
C PRO A 268 -8.52 -12.46 17.98
N ARG A 269 -8.50 -13.50 18.82
CA ARG A 269 -7.36 -13.78 19.69
C ARG A 269 -6.11 -14.18 18.87
N HIS A 270 -6.26 -15.13 17.97
CA HIS A 270 -5.15 -15.60 17.15
C HIS A 270 -4.70 -14.53 16.15
N GLN A 271 -5.60 -13.68 15.70
CA GLN A 271 -5.27 -12.51 14.89
C GLN A 271 -4.23 -11.64 15.60
N GLY A 272 -4.51 -11.20 16.82
CA GLY A 272 -3.58 -10.39 17.60
C GLY A 272 -2.27 -11.07 17.92
N GLU A 273 -2.33 -12.35 18.33
CA GLU A 273 -1.13 -13.16 18.61
C GLU A 273 -0.23 -13.33 17.38
N SER A 274 -0.80 -13.56 16.21
CA SER A 274 -0.06 -13.70 14.95
C SER A 274 0.63 -12.39 14.54
N VAL A 275 -0.04 -11.26 14.66
CA VAL A 275 0.53 -9.94 14.38
C VAL A 275 1.72 -9.66 15.33
N ILE A 276 1.56 -9.90 16.63
CA ILE A 276 2.64 -9.70 17.61
C ILE A 276 3.82 -10.59 17.29
N ARG A 277 3.62 -11.88 17.08
CA ARG A 277 4.69 -12.83 16.77
C ARG A 277 5.45 -12.48 15.49
N PHE A 278 4.75 -12.01 14.46
CA PHE A 278 5.43 -11.58 13.24
C PHE A 278 6.27 -10.32 13.47
N ALA A 279 5.77 -9.38 14.26
CA ALA A 279 6.48 -8.14 14.58
C ALA A 279 7.72 -8.39 15.46
N GLU A 280 7.71 -9.45 16.26
CA GLU A 280 8.83 -9.83 17.16
C GLU A 280 9.91 -10.66 16.45
N ALA A 281 9.58 -11.30 15.33
CA ALA A 281 10.51 -12.12 14.56
C ALA A 281 11.53 -11.27 13.79
#